data_6e806711f3d31549207e8974ab0aaaf7
#
_entry.id   6e806711f3d31549207e8974ab0aaaf7
#
_cell.length_a   1.000
_cell.length_b   1.000
_cell.length_c   1.000
_cell.angle_alpha   90.00
_cell.angle_beta   90.00
_cell.angle_gamma   90.00
#
_symmetry.space_group_name_H-M   'P 1'
#
loop_
_entity.id
_entity.type
_entity.pdbx_description
1 polymer ?
#
loop_
_entity_poly.entity_id
_entity_poly.type
_entity_poly.pdbx_seq_one_letter_code
_entity_poly.pdbx_strand_id
1 'polypeptide(L)'
;MRVLVTEQLSDQGLDLLRRDFQVDVRTDLAAGPLATEIAPYDALIIRSATRVTDAVLGAATNLKVVARAGIGLDNIDVESATRRGVMVVNAPQSNIISAAEQTLALLLAQARNVPQAHADLIEGRWERSRWEGVELAGKTIGLVGLGRVGSLVAARAAGFGMRAIAFDPYVSVDRAKEMGVEMMPTLEALLVQSDFMTIHLPRTPDTEGLIGTKELRMMKPGARLVNTARGGIVDEEALAKALEDGHLAGAALDVFAVEPTTDSPLFGMSNVVVAPHLGASTREAQDKAGTTVAEMVRLALKGEFVPYAVNVSAGAEVSEVVRPFVPLAERLGSLTAGLAQGGVRSVVASYLGRIAEHDTRVLTLAILKGILGRSVNEPVSFVNAPMLARDRGVTVSEMRSTVSQDYVSLISIRAETDEGPASVEGTIVTRNAERITNVNDFDIEIAPAPRMVFFNYVDRPGIIGKVGTILGEHSINIATMDVGRKPEGQGMEALMCVTVDSEVPAEVQDEVATAIEAKRVRAVSLPD
;
A
#
# COMPACT_ATOMS: atom_id res chain seq x y z
N MET A 1 20.08 -9.36 -5.74
CA MET A 1 19.41 -8.04 -5.80
C MET A 1 20.14 -7.07 -4.89
N ARG A 2 20.15 -5.78 -5.25
CA ARG A 2 20.89 -4.72 -4.52
C ARG A 2 19.92 -3.72 -3.91
N VAL A 3 20.17 -3.37 -2.66
CA VAL A 3 19.36 -2.39 -1.88
C VAL A 3 20.23 -1.19 -1.56
N LEU A 4 19.79 0.01 -1.92
CA LEU A 4 20.41 1.27 -1.54
C LEU A 4 19.70 1.87 -0.34
N VAL A 5 20.46 2.26 0.69
CA VAL A 5 19.97 2.98 1.87
C VAL A 5 20.68 4.33 1.92
N THR A 6 19.93 5.43 1.78
CA THR A 6 20.52 6.78 1.69
C THR A 6 20.50 7.56 2.99
N GLU A 7 19.85 7.03 4.02
CA GLU A 7 19.79 7.65 5.34
C GLU A 7 19.97 6.59 6.44
N GLN A 8 20.25 7.02 7.66
CA GLN A 8 20.47 6.09 8.77
C GLN A 8 19.22 5.23 9.03
N LEU A 9 19.38 3.91 8.99
CA LEU A 9 18.38 2.91 9.31
C LEU A 9 18.83 2.15 10.57
N SER A 10 17.89 1.57 11.31
CA SER A 10 18.22 0.75 12.48
C SER A 10 19.05 -0.47 12.11
N ASP A 11 19.96 -0.87 12.99
CA ASP A 11 20.81 -2.06 12.78
C ASP A 11 19.97 -3.31 12.55
N GLN A 12 18.86 -3.47 13.28
CA GLN A 12 17.93 -4.59 13.12
C GLN A 12 17.33 -4.64 11.70
N GLY A 13 16.97 -3.47 11.14
CA GLY A 13 16.47 -3.36 9.75
C GLY A 13 17.55 -3.71 8.72
N LEU A 14 18.77 -3.22 8.91
CA LEU A 14 19.91 -3.54 8.06
C LEU A 14 20.25 -5.03 8.09
N ASP A 15 20.28 -5.63 9.28
CA ASP A 15 20.57 -7.06 9.45
C ASP A 15 19.52 -7.95 8.79
N LEU A 16 18.25 -7.55 8.84
CA LEU A 16 17.18 -8.27 8.15
C LEU A 16 17.38 -8.28 6.64
N LEU A 17 17.74 -7.14 6.05
CA LEU A 17 17.99 -7.02 4.60
C LEU A 17 19.24 -7.76 4.16
N ARG A 18 20.33 -7.70 4.92
CA ARG A 18 21.61 -8.33 4.62
C ARG A 18 21.57 -9.85 4.58
N ARG A 19 20.53 -10.47 5.16
CA ARG A 19 20.32 -11.93 5.06
C ARG A 19 20.04 -12.40 3.64
N ASP A 20 19.33 -11.57 2.86
CA ASP A 20 18.83 -11.95 1.54
C ASP A 20 19.44 -11.13 0.39
N PHE A 21 19.99 -9.92 0.68
CA PHE A 21 20.39 -8.94 -0.34
C PHE A 21 21.76 -8.31 -0.08
N GLN A 22 22.37 -7.78 -1.14
CA GLN A 22 23.49 -6.85 -1.01
C GLN A 22 22.95 -5.48 -0.63
N VAL A 23 23.41 -4.94 0.50
CA VAL A 23 22.94 -3.65 1.05
C VAL A 23 24.07 -2.64 1.07
N ASP A 24 23.91 -1.57 0.32
CA ASP A 24 24.83 -0.44 0.27
C ASP A 24 24.23 0.75 1.05
N VAL A 25 24.93 1.18 2.10
CA VAL A 25 24.52 2.35 2.91
C VAL A 25 25.34 3.55 2.46
N ARG A 26 24.69 4.52 1.81
CA ARG A 26 25.30 5.71 1.19
C ARG A 26 24.59 6.98 1.65
N THR A 27 24.87 7.38 2.88
CA THR A 27 24.24 8.58 3.49
C THR A 27 24.66 9.90 2.83
N ASP A 28 25.74 9.90 2.07
CA ASP A 28 26.17 11.00 1.22
C ASP A 28 25.19 11.31 0.07
N LEU A 29 24.38 10.35 -0.32
CA LEU A 29 23.40 10.51 -1.40
C LEU A 29 22.05 11.09 -0.95
N ALA A 30 21.81 11.29 0.33
CA ALA A 30 20.57 11.89 0.82
C ALA A 30 20.32 13.30 0.24
N ALA A 31 21.37 14.09 0.09
CA ALA A 31 21.35 15.41 -0.55
C ALA A 31 22.21 15.48 -1.82
N GLY A 32 22.69 14.33 -2.31
CA GLY A 32 23.63 14.20 -3.42
C GLY A 32 22.95 13.81 -4.76
N PRO A 33 23.73 13.46 -5.78
CA PRO A 33 23.25 13.14 -7.11
C PRO A 33 22.67 11.70 -7.18
N LEU A 34 21.60 11.45 -6.43
CA LEU A 34 20.95 10.14 -6.37
C LEU A 34 20.59 9.58 -7.76
N ALA A 35 20.15 10.43 -8.69
CA ALA A 35 19.78 10.02 -10.04
C ALA A 35 20.94 9.39 -10.83
N THR A 36 22.20 9.72 -10.54
CA THR A 36 23.36 9.12 -11.23
C THR A 36 23.79 7.77 -10.67
N GLU A 37 23.38 7.46 -9.44
CA GLU A 37 23.83 6.28 -8.70
C GLU A 37 22.76 5.18 -8.62
N ILE A 38 21.48 5.52 -8.84
CA ILE A 38 20.34 4.64 -8.55
C ILE A 38 20.17 3.46 -9.51
N ALA A 39 20.64 3.59 -10.76
CA ALA A 39 20.38 2.63 -11.83
C ALA A 39 20.65 1.14 -11.49
N PRO A 40 21.71 0.76 -10.74
CA PRO A 40 22.01 -0.65 -10.45
C PRO A 40 21.21 -1.26 -9.29
N TYR A 41 20.30 -0.49 -8.65
CA TYR A 41 19.60 -0.93 -7.45
C TYR A 41 18.17 -1.39 -7.73
N ASP A 42 17.79 -2.49 -7.09
CA ASP A 42 16.43 -3.05 -7.12
C ASP A 42 15.50 -2.41 -6.09
N ALA A 43 16.05 -1.88 -5.00
CA ALA A 43 15.29 -1.20 -3.95
C ALA A 43 16.02 0.03 -3.42
N LEU A 44 15.24 1.04 -3.02
CA LEU A 44 15.71 2.27 -2.38
C LEU A 44 15.01 2.45 -1.04
N ILE A 45 15.79 2.63 0.05
CA ILE A 45 15.28 2.94 1.38
C ILE A 45 15.72 4.35 1.77
N ILE A 46 14.75 5.17 2.12
CA ILE A 46 14.93 6.57 2.50
C ILE A 46 14.24 6.91 3.82
N ARG A 47 14.49 8.11 4.33
CA ARG A 47 13.71 8.75 5.40
C ARG A 47 13.19 10.10 4.91
N SER A 48 13.48 11.18 5.62
CA SER A 48 12.92 12.51 5.34
C SER A 48 13.83 13.43 4.52
N ALA A 49 15.13 13.21 4.52
CA ALA A 49 16.10 14.09 3.84
C ALA A 49 16.21 13.81 2.34
N THR A 50 16.07 12.55 1.93
CA THR A 50 16.17 12.13 0.53
C THR A 50 14.87 12.43 -0.22
N ARG A 51 14.96 13.07 -1.39
CA ARG A 51 13.83 13.30 -2.29
C ARG A 51 13.86 12.35 -3.48
N VAL A 52 12.76 11.64 -3.71
CA VAL A 52 12.57 10.73 -4.85
C VAL A 52 11.66 11.42 -5.86
N THR A 53 12.27 12.11 -6.80
CA THR A 53 11.60 12.88 -7.84
C THR A 53 11.39 12.04 -9.11
N ASP A 54 10.62 12.56 -10.07
CA ASP A 54 10.46 11.96 -11.41
C ASP A 54 11.81 11.72 -12.11
N ALA A 55 12.78 12.64 -11.95
CA ALA A 55 14.12 12.48 -12.52
C ALA A 55 14.89 11.29 -11.89
N VAL A 56 14.81 11.11 -10.58
CA VAL A 56 15.41 9.95 -9.88
C VAL A 56 14.78 8.65 -10.36
N LEU A 57 13.45 8.61 -10.41
CA LEU A 57 12.70 7.42 -10.86
C LEU A 57 12.94 7.12 -12.33
N GLY A 58 13.12 8.14 -13.18
CA GLY A 58 13.46 7.98 -14.59
C GLY A 58 14.84 7.36 -14.83
N ALA A 59 15.80 7.61 -13.93
CA ALA A 59 17.15 7.04 -13.98
C ALA A 59 17.21 5.62 -13.37
N ALA A 60 16.21 5.23 -12.59
CA ALA A 60 16.19 4.01 -11.78
C ALA A 60 15.66 2.79 -12.57
N THR A 61 16.40 2.35 -13.58
CA THR A 61 15.95 1.31 -14.55
C THR A 61 15.65 -0.06 -13.96
N ASN A 62 16.23 -0.41 -12.81
CA ASN A 62 16.05 -1.70 -12.15
C ASN A 62 15.17 -1.63 -10.90
N LEU A 63 14.74 -0.42 -10.52
CA LEU A 63 14.08 -0.18 -9.24
C LEU A 63 12.67 -0.80 -9.23
N LYS A 64 12.40 -1.62 -8.22
CA LYS A 64 11.11 -2.30 -7.99
C LYS A 64 10.34 -1.68 -6.83
N VAL A 65 11.06 -1.16 -5.82
CA VAL A 65 10.45 -0.62 -4.61
C VAL A 65 11.22 0.56 -4.03
N VAL A 66 10.48 1.58 -3.63
CA VAL A 66 10.94 2.69 -2.78
C VAL A 66 10.30 2.56 -1.42
N ALA A 67 11.10 2.48 -0.35
CA ALA A 67 10.63 2.33 1.01
C ALA A 67 11.00 3.57 1.85
N ARG A 68 10.01 4.21 2.46
CA ARG A 68 10.25 5.31 3.41
C ARG A 68 10.12 4.81 4.85
N ALA A 69 11.22 4.86 5.60
CA ALA A 69 11.23 4.54 7.03
C ALA A 69 10.55 5.66 7.85
N GLY A 70 9.22 5.72 7.76
CA GLY A 70 8.33 6.69 8.39
C GLY A 70 6.93 6.63 7.78
N ILE A 71 6.03 7.52 8.20
CA ILE A 71 4.62 7.51 7.77
C ILE A 71 4.38 8.35 6.51
N GLY A 72 4.80 9.63 6.51
CA GLY A 72 4.55 10.56 5.41
C GLY A 72 5.26 10.15 4.12
N LEU A 73 4.82 10.66 2.99
CA LEU A 73 5.39 10.37 1.66
C LEU A 73 5.66 11.66 0.88
N ASP A 74 5.68 12.78 1.58
CA ASP A 74 5.78 14.14 1.02
C ASP A 74 7.06 14.37 0.19
N ASN A 75 8.07 13.51 0.37
CA ASN A 75 9.35 13.54 -0.33
C ASN A 75 9.46 12.49 -1.46
N ILE A 76 8.37 11.81 -1.83
CA ILE A 76 8.32 10.80 -2.90
C ILE A 76 7.26 11.20 -3.93
N ASP A 77 7.63 11.24 -5.20
CA ASP A 77 6.68 11.33 -6.32
C ASP A 77 6.01 9.97 -6.55
N VAL A 78 4.94 9.73 -5.77
CA VAL A 78 4.20 8.46 -5.78
C VAL A 78 3.54 8.22 -7.13
N GLU A 79 3.07 9.26 -7.82
CA GLU A 79 2.42 9.13 -9.13
C GLU A 79 3.43 8.69 -10.19
N SER A 80 4.61 9.32 -10.21
CA SER A 80 5.70 8.93 -11.11
C SER A 80 6.20 7.50 -10.84
N ALA A 81 6.31 7.10 -9.56
CA ALA A 81 6.64 5.72 -9.18
C ALA A 81 5.59 4.74 -9.72
N THR A 82 4.31 5.08 -9.57
CA THR A 82 3.18 4.25 -10.04
C THR A 82 3.21 4.04 -11.54
N ARG A 83 3.40 5.11 -12.33
CA ARG A 83 3.51 5.02 -13.80
C ARG A 83 4.64 4.08 -14.24
N ARG A 84 5.73 4.01 -13.48
CA ARG A 84 6.89 3.16 -13.77
C ARG A 84 6.81 1.76 -13.16
N GLY A 85 5.70 1.43 -12.51
CA GLY A 85 5.52 0.13 -11.84
C GLY A 85 6.37 -0.06 -10.58
N VAL A 86 6.94 1.03 -10.06
CA VAL A 86 7.73 1.02 -8.82
C VAL A 86 6.79 1.09 -7.61
N MET A 87 6.89 0.09 -6.74
CA MET A 87 6.12 0.05 -5.50
C MET A 87 6.63 1.10 -4.51
N VAL A 88 5.72 1.81 -3.85
CA VAL A 88 6.06 2.71 -2.75
C VAL A 88 5.50 2.13 -1.45
N VAL A 89 6.37 1.98 -0.44
CA VAL A 89 5.99 1.44 0.86
C VAL A 89 6.41 2.38 1.98
N ASN A 90 5.67 2.35 3.08
CA ASN A 90 5.99 3.13 4.27
C ASN A 90 5.84 2.30 5.56
N ALA A 91 6.03 2.93 6.71
CA ALA A 91 5.86 2.31 8.03
C ALA A 91 4.73 3.00 8.81
N PRO A 92 3.43 2.74 8.52
CA PRO A 92 2.30 3.55 8.98
C PRO A 92 2.00 3.44 10.47
N GLN A 93 2.66 2.54 11.19
CA GLN A 93 2.45 2.31 12.62
C GLN A 93 3.70 2.58 13.47
N SER A 94 4.78 3.08 12.86
CA SER A 94 6.09 3.13 13.53
C SER A 94 6.17 4.17 14.65
N ASN A 95 5.58 5.36 14.47
CA ASN A 95 5.78 6.51 15.35
C ASN A 95 4.49 7.02 16.04
N ILE A 96 3.40 6.26 16.05
CA ILE A 96 2.12 6.73 16.59
C ILE A 96 2.24 7.14 18.06
N ILE A 97 2.93 6.32 18.87
CA ILE A 97 3.15 6.59 20.29
C ILE A 97 4.06 7.82 20.46
N SER A 98 5.17 7.85 19.75
CA SER A 98 6.16 8.95 19.84
C SER A 98 5.53 10.30 19.44
N ALA A 99 4.72 10.34 18.39
CA ALA A 99 4.02 11.55 17.97
C ALA A 99 3.01 12.04 19.03
N ALA A 100 2.27 11.10 19.66
CA ALA A 100 1.35 11.45 20.74
C ALA A 100 2.10 12.00 21.97
N GLU A 101 3.24 11.44 22.31
CA GLU A 101 4.09 11.91 23.42
C GLU A 101 4.73 13.25 23.11
N GLN A 102 5.21 13.47 21.88
CA GLN A 102 5.72 14.77 21.43
C GLN A 102 4.65 15.86 21.51
N THR A 103 3.41 15.55 21.12
CA THR A 103 2.26 16.47 21.25
C THR A 103 2.09 16.92 22.69
N LEU A 104 2.10 15.99 23.63
CA LEU A 104 1.91 16.30 25.06
C LEU A 104 3.13 16.99 25.66
N ALA A 105 4.34 16.62 25.24
CA ALA A 105 5.56 17.28 25.67
C ALA A 105 5.54 18.77 25.28
N LEU A 106 5.18 19.07 24.03
CA LEU A 106 5.05 20.45 23.54
C LEU A 106 3.89 21.20 24.20
N LEU A 107 2.74 20.54 24.40
CA LEU A 107 1.60 21.11 25.10
C LEU A 107 1.97 21.51 26.53
N LEU A 108 2.65 20.64 27.27
CA LEU A 108 3.11 20.91 28.64
C LEU A 108 4.22 21.98 28.66
N ALA A 109 5.17 21.91 27.73
CA ALA A 109 6.23 22.90 27.61
C ALA A 109 5.67 24.31 27.38
N GLN A 110 4.65 24.42 26.51
CA GLN A 110 3.97 25.68 26.23
C GLN A 110 3.09 26.13 27.38
N ALA A 111 2.28 25.24 28.00
CA ALA A 111 1.41 25.59 29.12
C ALA A 111 2.19 26.13 30.35
N ARG A 112 3.42 25.70 30.53
CA ARG A 112 4.27 26.01 31.65
C ARG A 112 5.48 26.88 31.30
N ASN A 113 5.63 27.35 30.06
CA ASN A 113 6.72 28.20 29.55
C ASN A 113 8.12 27.62 29.84
N VAL A 114 8.26 26.27 29.82
CA VAL A 114 9.49 25.58 30.27
C VAL A 114 10.72 25.96 29.48
N PRO A 115 10.73 26.00 28.13
CA PRO A 115 11.93 26.33 27.36
C PRO A 115 12.41 27.76 27.59
N GLN A 116 11.50 28.71 27.70
CA GLN A 116 11.80 30.12 27.89
C GLN A 116 12.33 30.38 29.30
N ALA A 117 11.68 29.79 30.32
CA ALA A 117 12.15 29.88 31.70
C ALA A 117 13.55 29.23 31.89
N HIS A 118 13.79 28.11 31.18
CA HIS A 118 15.08 27.46 31.16
C HIS A 118 16.17 28.35 30.53
N ALA A 119 15.86 28.96 29.37
CA ALA A 119 16.79 29.88 28.71
C ALA A 119 17.16 31.07 29.58
N ASP A 120 16.17 31.72 30.21
CA ASP A 120 16.43 32.83 31.14
C ASP A 120 17.35 32.43 32.31
N LEU A 121 17.08 31.26 32.89
CA LEU A 121 17.88 30.79 34.04
C LEU A 121 19.33 30.48 33.66
N ILE A 122 19.57 29.88 32.49
CA ILE A 122 20.93 29.63 31.97
C ILE A 122 21.69 30.96 31.75
N GLU A 123 20.98 31.99 31.29
CA GLU A 123 21.53 33.34 31.09
C GLU A 123 21.64 34.12 32.40
N GLY A 124 21.39 33.51 33.55
CA GLY A 124 21.54 34.11 34.88
C GLY A 124 20.38 35.01 35.30
N ARG A 125 19.21 34.94 34.63
CA ARG A 125 18.03 35.71 35.00
C ARG A 125 17.07 34.87 35.86
N TRP A 126 16.64 35.41 36.98
CA TRP A 126 15.68 34.78 37.91
C TRP A 126 14.38 35.55 37.91
N GLU A 127 13.54 35.35 36.86
CA GLU A 127 12.31 36.13 36.61
C GLU A 127 11.06 35.28 36.76
N ARG A 128 10.72 34.82 37.96
CA ARG A 128 9.59 33.90 38.23
C ARG A 128 8.24 34.42 37.73
N SER A 129 7.93 35.69 37.92
CA SER A 129 6.66 36.32 37.57
C SER A 129 6.41 36.45 36.07
N ARG A 130 7.51 36.43 35.26
CA ARG A 130 7.42 36.51 33.80
C ARG A 130 6.85 35.22 33.18
N TRP A 131 7.11 34.08 33.82
CA TRP A 131 6.79 32.77 33.28
C TRP A 131 5.66 32.07 34.04
N GLU A 132 4.62 32.87 34.43
CA GLU A 132 3.39 32.31 34.99
C GLU A 132 2.72 31.42 33.95
N GLY A 133 2.47 30.13 34.27
CA GLY A 133 1.85 29.16 33.43
C GLY A 133 0.40 28.89 33.78
N VAL A 134 -0.21 27.89 33.13
CA VAL A 134 -1.58 27.45 33.38
C VAL A 134 -1.63 25.96 33.71
N GLU A 135 -2.61 25.57 34.53
CA GLU A 135 -2.92 24.15 34.77
C GLU A 135 -3.77 23.58 33.64
N LEU A 136 -3.68 22.27 33.43
CA LEU A 136 -4.47 21.54 32.43
C LEU A 136 -5.79 21.02 33.01
N ALA A 137 -5.80 20.72 34.32
CA ALA A 137 -6.97 20.18 35.01
C ALA A 137 -8.22 21.05 34.83
N GLY A 138 -9.35 20.44 34.47
CA GLY A 138 -10.59 21.11 34.21
C GLY A 138 -10.70 21.88 32.89
N LYS A 139 -9.64 21.91 32.06
CA LYS A 139 -9.65 22.58 30.76
C LYS A 139 -10.09 21.60 29.65
N THR A 140 -10.56 22.18 28.57
CA THR A 140 -11.00 21.42 27.38
C THR A 140 -9.88 21.36 26.34
N ILE A 141 -9.52 20.13 25.91
CA ILE A 141 -8.68 19.90 24.74
C ILE A 141 -9.53 19.53 23.53
N GLY A 142 -9.42 20.33 22.46
CA GLY A 142 -10.05 20.07 21.17
C GLY A 142 -9.08 19.35 20.23
N LEU A 143 -9.48 18.17 19.77
CA LEU A 143 -8.70 17.36 18.84
C LEU A 143 -9.29 17.49 17.43
N VAL A 144 -8.52 18.08 16.52
CA VAL A 144 -8.86 18.13 15.09
C VAL A 144 -8.26 16.89 14.44
N GLY A 145 -9.09 15.85 14.29
CA GLY A 145 -8.70 14.49 13.93
C GLY A 145 -8.61 13.54 15.14
N LEU A 146 -9.41 12.48 15.13
CA LEU A 146 -9.46 11.45 16.17
C LEU A 146 -8.98 10.08 15.64
N GLY A 147 -7.94 10.10 14.81
CA GLY A 147 -7.25 8.92 14.32
C GLY A 147 -6.35 8.27 15.38
N ARG A 148 -5.36 7.49 14.94
CA ARG A 148 -4.45 6.72 15.83
C ARG A 148 -3.68 7.59 16.81
N VAL A 149 -3.15 8.73 16.36
CA VAL A 149 -2.41 9.67 17.24
C VAL A 149 -3.36 10.45 18.13
N GLY A 150 -4.42 11.04 17.56
CA GLY A 150 -5.40 11.84 18.31
C GLY A 150 -6.06 11.07 19.45
N SER A 151 -6.41 9.79 19.24
CA SER A 151 -6.96 8.92 20.29
C SER A 151 -5.98 8.68 21.44
N LEU A 152 -4.69 8.52 21.16
CA LEU A 152 -3.66 8.37 22.19
C LEU A 152 -3.42 9.68 22.95
N VAL A 153 -3.50 10.83 22.27
CA VAL A 153 -3.42 12.15 22.93
C VAL A 153 -4.62 12.36 23.85
N ALA A 154 -5.85 12.07 23.38
CA ALA A 154 -7.07 12.16 24.18
C ALA A 154 -6.99 11.30 25.45
N ALA A 155 -6.57 10.03 25.33
CA ALA A 155 -6.43 9.12 26.47
C ALA A 155 -5.43 9.62 27.52
N ARG A 156 -4.33 10.24 27.08
CA ARG A 156 -3.30 10.79 27.98
C ARG A 156 -3.73 12.11 28.58
N ALA A 157 -4.44 12.97 27.83
CA ALA A 157 -4.99 14.23 28.30
C ALA A 157 -6.04 14.02 29.41
N ALA A 158 -6.82 12.93 29.34
CA ALA A 158 -7.72 12.53 30.42
C ALA A 158 -6.97 12.27 31.74
N GLY A 159 -5.73 11.74 31.70
CA GLY A 159 -4.87 11.59 32.88
C GLY A 159 -4.46 12.91 33.53
N PHE A 160 -4.49 14.02 32.80
CA PHE A 160 -4.31 15.38 33.29
C PHE A 160 -5.61 16.06 33.76
N GLY A 161 -6.72 15.32 33.79
CA GLY A 161 -8.03 15.87 34.15
C GLY A 161 -8.65 16.82 33.12
N MET A 162 -8.24 16.70 31.85
CA MET A 162 -8.82 17.50 30.76
C MET A 162 -10.10 16.84 30.23
N ARG A 163 -11.07 17.67 29.79
CA ARG A 163 -12.20 17.23 28.98
C ARG A 163 -11.74 17.18 27.52
N ALA A 164 -11.86 15.99 26.88
CA ALA A 164 -11.50 15.80 25.48
C ALA A 164 -12.76 15.93 24.58
N ILE A 165 -12.71 16.83 23.60
CA ILE A 165 -13.67 16.97 22.51
C ILE A 165 -12.95 16.79 21.18
N ALA A 166 -13.63 16.25 20.14
CA ALA A 166 -13.00 16.02 18.85
C ALA A 166 -13.94 16.39 17.68
N PHE A 167 -13.31 16.76 16.57
CA PHE A 167 -13.95 16.85 15.27
C PHE A 167 -13.22 15.93 14.30
N ASP A 168 -13.91 14.93 13.76
CA ASP A 168 -13.41 13.99 12.75
C ASP A 168 -14.62 13.47 11.94
N PRO A 169 -14.72 13.76 10.63
CA PRO A 169 -15.86 13.34 9.81
C PRO A 169 -15.89 11.83 9.55
N TYR A 170 -14.82 11.08 9.87
CA TYR A 170 -14.69 9.65 9.59
C TYR A 170 -14.84 8.76 10.84
N VAL A 171 -14.96 9.36 12.03
CA VAL A 171 -15.12 8.63 13.29
C VAL A 171 -16.55 8.74 13.79
N SER A 172 -17.19 7.59 14.08
CA SER A 172 -18.56 7.60 14.62
C SER A 172 -18.60 8.11 16.07
N VAL A 173 -19.75 8.69 16.44
CA VAL A 173 -20.00 9.19 17.81
C VAL A 173 -19.84 8.08 18.85
N ASP A 174 -20.33 6.87 18.55
CA ASP A 174 -20.22 5.73 19.46
C ASP A 174 -18.75 5.33 19.69
N ARG A 175 -17.94 5.32 18.63
CA ARG A 175 -16.52 5.02 18.72
C ARG A 175 -15.76 6.06 19.55
N ALA A 176 -16.07 7.34 19.37
CA ALA A 176 -15.46 8.40 20.18
C ALA A 176 -15.87 8.30 21.66
N LYS A 177 -17.12 7.96 21.93
CA LYS A 177 -17.63 7.74 23.29
C LYS A 177 -16.92 6.59 24.01
N GLU A 178 -16.62 5.49 23.31
CA GLU A 178 -15.78 4.40 23.84
C GLU A 178 -14.38 4.87 24.26
N MET A 179 -13.84 5.88 23.57
CA MET A 179 -12.55 6.49 23.89
C MET A 179 -12.63 7.58 24.98
N GLY A 180 -13.83 7.86 25.50
CA GLY A 180 -14.04 8.95 26.47
C GLY A 180 -13.97 10.36 25.85
N VAL A 181 -14.22 10.48 24.54
CA VAL A 181 -14.15 11.73 23.76
C VAL A 181 -15.56 12.13 23.31
N GLU A 182 -15.90 13.41 23.47
CA GLU A 182 -17.14 13.98 22.98
C GLU A 182 -16.97 14.50 21.55
N MET A 183 -17.80 14.01 20.61
CA MET A 183 -17.73 14.46 19.22
C MET A 183 -18.45 15.79 19.02
N MET A 184 -17.77 16.70 18.34
CA MET A 184 -18.35 17.98 17.90
C MET A 184 -18.89 17.84 16.48
N PRO A 185 -20.08 18.43 16.20
CA PRO A 185 -20.70 18.31 14.88
C PRO A 185 -19.93 19.06 13.77
N THR A 186 -19.20 20.10 14.13
CA THR A 186 -18.41 20.92 13.20
C THR A 186 -17.08 21.34 13.83
N LEU A 187 -16.13 21.77 12.99
CA LEU A 187 -14.87 22.35 13.44
C LEU A 187 -15.11 23.61 14.30
N GLU A 188 -16.03 24.47 13.86
CA GLU A 188 -16.37 25.69 14.59
C GLU A 188 -16.87 25.40 16.02
N ALA A 189 -17.72 24.37 16.17
CA ALA A 189 -18.22 23.95 17.48
C ALA A 189 -17.10 23.47 18.41
N LEU A 190 -16.04 22.88 17.86
CA LEU A 190 -14.83 22.48 18.60
C LEU A 190 -14.03 23.73 19.00
N LEU A 191 -13.78 24.65 18.05
CA LEU A 191 -12.91 25.80 18.26
C LEU A 191 -13.39 26.69 19.42
N VAL A 192 -14.70 27.00 19.47
CA VAL A 192 -15.29 27.87 20.49
C VAL A 192 -15.29 27.27 21.89
N GLN A 193 -15.08 25.95 22.03
CA GLN A 193 -15.07 25.29 23.33
C GLN A 193 -13.64 24.93 23.81
N SER A 194 -12.65 25.01 22.93
CA SER A 194 -11.28 24.56 23.21
C SER A 194 -10.48 25.60 23.99
N ASP A 195 -9.88 25.18 25.11
CA ASP A 195 -8.83 25.94 25.82
C ASP A 195 -7.46 25.58 25.22
N PHE A 196 -7.29 24.35 24.79
CA PHE A 196 -6.18 23.86 23.99
C PHE A 196 -6.71 23.19 22.74
N MET A 197 -6.14 23.48 21.58
CA MET A 197 -6.44 22.78 20.33
C MET A 197 -5.20 22.05 19.85
N THR A 198 -5.36 20.80 19.39
CA THR A 198 -4.28 20.02 18.80
C THR A 198 -4.74 19.36 17.49
N ILE A 199 -3.83 19.27 16.51
CA ILE A 199 -4.13 18.84 15.16
C ILE A 199 -3.49 17.48 14.91
N HIS A 200 -4.27 16.54 14.34
CA HIS A 200 -3.86 15.17 14.02
C HIS A 200 -4.40 14.72 12.67
N LEU A 201 -4.28 15.59 11.65
CA LEU A 201 -4.72 15.35 10.28
C LEU A 201 -3.53 15.18 9.33
N PRO A 202 -3.67 14.43 8.22
CA PRO A 202 -2.73 14.51 7.11
C PRO A 202 -2.86 15.85 6.38
N ARG A 203 -1.81 16.29 5.70
CA ARG A 203 -1.90 17.40 4.74
C ARG A 203 -2.46 16.88 3.42
N THR A 204 -3.60 17.43 3.01
CA THR A 204 -4.29 17.14 1.76
C THR A 204 -4.79 18.47 1.18
N PRO A 205 -5.27 18.52 -0.06
CA PRO A 205 -5.91 19.74 -0.60
C PRO A 205 -7.05 20.28 0.28
N ASP A 206 -7.79 19.39 0.98
CA ASP A 206 -8.91 19.78 1.86
C ASP A 206 -8.47 20.26 3.25
N THR A 207 -7.26 19.91 3.68
CA THR A 207 -6.74 20.27 5.02
C THR A 207 -5.65 21.33 4.98
N GLU A 208 -5.15 21.67 3.82
CA GLU A 208 -4.18 22.75 3.63
C GLU A 208 -4.85 24.11 3.93
N GLY A 209 -4.26 24.89 4.83
CA GLY A 209 -4.82 26.16 5.28
C GLY A 209 -6.12 26.06 6.09
N LEU A 210 -6.48 24.85 6.57
CA LEU A 210 -7.72 24.60 7.31
C LEU A 210 -7.88 25.52 8.53
N ILE A 211 -6.79 25.87 9.20
CA ILE A 211 -6.77 26.76 10.38
C ILE A 211 -6.13 28.07 9.96
N GLY A 212 -6.96 28.95 9.45
CA GLY A 212 -6.59 30.30 9.05
C GLY A 212 -7.06 31.38 10.03
N THR A 213 -7.04 32.63 9.59
CA THR A 213 -7.40 33.79 10.41
C THR A 213 -8.79 33.66 11.04
N LYS A 214 -9.77 33.16 10.28
CA LYS A 214 -11.16 32.99 10.75
C LYS A 214 -11.23 31.98 11.90
N GLU A 215 -10.65 30.81 11.70
CA GLU A 215 -10.67 29.70 12.65
C GLU A 215 -9.91 30.07 13.95
N LEU A 216 -8.74 30.72 13.81
CA LEU A 216 -7.98 31.20 14.97
C LEU A 216 -8.77 32.23 15.80
N ARG A 217 -9.52 33.14 15.15
CA ARG A 217 -10.35 34.12 15.83
C ARG A 217 -11.60 33.53 16.50
N MET A 218 -12.05 32.35 16.06
CA MET A 218 -13.16 31.63 16.70
C MET A 218 -12.73 30.88 17.96
N MET A 219 -11.44 30.62 18.15
CA MET A 219 -10.96 30.04 19.40
C MET A 219 -11.21 30.98 20.59
N LYS A 220 -11.27 30.40 21.78
CA LYS A 220 -11.42 31.22 23.01
C LYS A 220 -10.25 32.22 23.13
N PRO A 221 -10.53 33.44 23.59
CA PRO A 221 -9.46 34.34 24.04
C PRO A 221 -8.56 33.64 25.08
N GLY A 222 -7.25 33.64 24.87
CA GLY A 222 -6.31 32.96 25.73
C GLY A 222 -6.17 31.47 25.47
N ALA A 223 -6.81 30.92 24.44
CA ALA A 223 -6.57 29.53 24.02
C ALA A 223 -5.17 29.30 23.48
N ARG A 224 -4.78 28.03 23.39
CA ARG A 224 -3.46 27.58 22.93
C ARG A 224 -3.60 26.56 21.81
N LEU A 225 -2.65 26.61 20.85
CA LEU A 225 -2.62 25.72 19.69
C LEU A 225 -1.38 24.82 19.73
N VAL A 226 -1.55 23.53 19.39
CA VAL A 226 -0.44 22.57 19.23
C VAL A 226 -0.55 21.92 17.87
N ASN A 227 0.53 21.97 17.06
CA ASN A 227 0.59 21.28 15.78
C ASN A 227 1.85 20.39 15.70
N THR A 228 1.66 19.08 15.77
CA THR A 228 2.68 18.05 15.57
C THR A 228 2.33 17.12 14.40
N ALA A 229 1.35 17.52 13.58
CA ALA A 229 0.85 16.72 12.48
C ALA A 229 1.60 17.01 11.16
N ARG A 230 1.26 18.13 10.51
CA ARG A 230 1.89 18.60 9.27
C ARG A 230 1.90 20.12 9.21
N GLY A 231 2.97 20.67 8.66
CA GLY A 231 3.02 22.08 8.28
C GLY A 231 2.06 22.40 7.14
N GLY A 232 1.64 23.67 7.05
CA GLY A 232 0.68 24.15 6.06
C GLY A 232 -0.80 23.85 6.37
N ILE A 233 -1.11 23.07 7.42
CA ILE A 233 -2.50 22.92 7.92
C ILE A 233 -2.92 24.20 8.69
N VAL A 234 -1.99 24.79 9.40
CA VAL A 234 -2.15 26.09 10.05
C VAL A 234 -1.46 27.15 9.20
N ASP A 235 -2.13 28.25 8.96
CA ASP A 235 -1.54 29.45 8.38
C ASP A 235 -0.64 30.11 9.44
N GLU A 236 0.68 30.03 9.23
CA GLU A 236 1.69 30.50 10.20
C GLU A 236 1.69 32.04 10.36
N GLU A 237 1.38 32.79 9.30
CA GLU A 237 1.26 34.25 9.37
C GLU A 237 0.01 34.67 10.17
N ALA A 238 -1.12 34.01 9.91
CA ALA A 238 -2.34 34.24 10.66
C ALA A 238 -2.19 33.87 12.14
N LEU A 239 -1.46 32.77 12.43
CA LEU A 239 -1.14 32.34 13.79
C LEU A 239 -0.24 33.37 14.50
N ALA A 240 0.83 33.84 13.85
CA ALA A 240 1.71 34.86 14.40
C ALA A 240 0.92 36.12 14.80
N LYS A 241 0.05 36.58 13.92
CA LYS A 241 -0.81 37.75 14.19
C LYS A 241 -1.78 37.53 15.34
N ALA A 242 -2.38 36.34 15.47
CA ALA A 242 -3.28 36.03 16.57
C ALA A 242 -2.55 35.96 17.93
N LEU A 243 -1.28 35.58 17.92
CA LEU A 243 -0.40 35.57 19.08
C LEU A 243 0.10 36.99 19.47
N GLU A 244 0.49 37.80 18.47
CA GLU A 244 0.90 39.20 18.67
C GLU A 244 -0.24 40.07 19.23
N ASP A 245 -1.45 39.88 18.70
CA ASP A 245 -2.65 40.59 19.18
C ASP A 245 -3.10 40.11 20.57
N GLY A 246 -2.48 39.07 21.14
CA GLY A 246 -2.84 38.50 22.44
C GLY A 246 -4.17 37.74 22.44
N HIS A 247 -4.77 37.47 21.28
CA HIS A 247 -5.99 36.68 21.21
C HIS A 247 -5.72 35.23 21.63
N LEU A 248 -4.65 34.62 21.12
CA LEU A 248 -4.12 33.33 21.59
C LEU A 248 -3.02 33.56 22.61
N ALA A 249 -3.05 32.76 23.69
CA ALA A 249 -2.03 32.86 24.73
C ALA A 249 -0.70 32.18 24.36
N GLY A 250 -0.72 31.27 23.38
CA GLY A 250 0.50 30.62 22.93
C GLY A 250 0.26 29.53 21.90
N ALA A 251 1.37 29.08 21.31
CA ALA A 251 1.37 27.96 20.37
C ALA A 251 2.59 27.05 20.58
N ALA A 252 2.47 25.81 20.13
CA ALA A 252 3.58 24.86 20.08
C ALA A 252 3.57 24.12 18.74
N LEU A 253 4.70 24.18 18.01
CA LEU A 253 4.81 23.61 16.66
C LEU A 253 6.01 22.69 16.56
N ASP A 254 5.78 21.52 16.00
CA ASP A 254 6.83 20.55 15.61
C ASP A 254 7.04 20.53 14.08
N VAL A 255 6.15 21.19 13.33
CA VAL A 255 6.09 21.11 11.86
C VAL A 255 5.79 22.47 11.24
N PHE A 256 6.33 22.71 10.03
CA PHE A 256 6.28 24.00 9.34
C PHE A 256 5.87 23.82 7.85
N ALA A 257 5.29 24.86 7.26
CA ALA A 257 4.81 24.83 5.88
C ALA A 257 5.93 24.48 4.88
N VAL A 258 7.15 24.96 5.16
CA VAL A 258 8.36 24.62 4.42
C VAL A 258 9.37 24.02 5.40
N GLU A 259 9.86 22.83 5.10
CA GLU A 259 10.86 22.12 5.91
C GLU A 259 12.03 21.63 5.03
N PRO A 260 13.29 21.76 5.51
CA PRO A 260 13.74 22.41 6.74
C PRO A 260 13.65 23.94 6.64
N THR A 261 13.36 24.60 7.78
CA THR A 261 13.39 26.06 7.89
C THR A 261 14.15 26.51 9.13
N THR A 262 14.80 27.66 9.04
CA THR A 262 15.41 28.40 10.15
C THR A 262 14.86 29.81 10.26
N ASP A 263 13.86 30.14 9.43
CA ASP A 263 13.20 31.44 9.37
C ASP A 263 11.69 31.24 9.34
N SER A 264 10.99 31.79 10.35
CA SER A 264 9.54 31.78 10.48
C SER A 264 9.10 32.96 11.35
N PRO A 265 7.96 33.61 11.07
CA PRO A 265 7.42 34.69 11.90
C PRO A 265 7.15 34.25 13.34
N LEU A 266 7.05 32.94 13.59
CA LEU A 266 6.83 32.35 14.91
C LEU A 266 8.11 32.23 15.74
N PHE A 267 9.28 32.27 15.09
CA PHE A 267 10.55 32.10 15.78
C PHE A 267 10.90 33.37 16.59
N GLY A 268 11.33 33.17 17.81
CA GLY A 268 11.64 34.29 18.73
C GLY A 268 10.43 34.85 19.49
N MET A 269 9.20 34.44 19.21
CA MET A 269 8.03 34.81 20.00
C MET A 269 8.08 34.13 21.38
N SER A 270 7.94 34.90 22.44
CA SER A 270 8.09 34.40 23.83
C SER A 270 6.97 33.45 24.27
N ASN A 271 5.84 33.45 23.58
CA ASN A 271 4.68 32.60 23.82
C ASN A 271 4.58 31.40 22.84
N VAL A 272 5.65 31.13 22.08
CA VAL A 272 5.74 30.00 21.14
C VAL A 272 6.84 29.02 21.55
N VAL A 273 6.55 27.72 21.44
CA VAL A 273 7.51 26.62 21.59
C VAL A 273 7.64 25.92 20.25
N VAL A 274 8.86 25.71 19.77
CA VAL A 274 9.12 25.07 18.47
C VAL A 274 10.07 23.90 18.61
N ALA A 275 9.89 22.91 17.73
CA ALA A 275 10.81 21.78 17.60
C ALA A 275 10.98 21.42 16.11
N PRO A 276 12.14 20.87 15.69
CA PRO A 276 12.46 20.63 14.30
C PRO A 276 11.96 19.25 13.82
N HIS A 277 10.64 19.04 13.82
CA HIS A 277 9.94 17.84 13.35
C HIS A 277 10.43 16.54 14.05
N LEU A 278 10.31 16.52 15.38
CA LEU A 278 10.81 15.44 16.25
C LEU A 278 9.75 14.36 16.58
N GLY A 279 8.53 14.47 16.09
CA GLY A 279 7.43 13.53 16.40
C GLY A 279 7.73 12.05 16.16
N ALA A 280 8.68 11.73 15.27
CA ALA A 280 9.15 10.36 15.01
C ALA A 280 10.59 10.11 15.51
N SER A 281 11.23 11.06 16.19
CA SER A 281 12.64 11.02 16.54
C SER A 281 12.89 10.35 17.89
N THR A 282 12.33 9.14 18.08
CA THR A 282 12.66 8.25 19.20
C THR A 282 13.34 6.99 18.69
N ARG A 283 14.15 6.35 19.51
CA ARG A 283 14.83 5.09 19.17
C ARG A 283 13.81 4.02 18.76
N GLU A 284 12.77 3.87 19.55
CA GLU A 284 11.70 2.88 19.36
C GLU A 284 10.95 3.09 18.03
N ALA A 285 10.64 4.35 17.68
CA ALA A 285 10.00 4.67 16.40
C ALA A 285 10.92 4.37 15.22
N GLN A 286 12.21 4.71 15.35
CA GLN A 286 13.21 4.46 14.30
C GLN A 286 13.48 2.96 14.11
N ASP A 287 13.60 2.19 15.19
CA ASP A 287 13.78 0.74 15.13
C ASP A 287 12.56 0.05 14.50
N LYS A 288 11.35 0.44 14.92
CA LYS A 288 10.11 -0.08 14.34
C LYS A 288 9.94 0.31 12.88
N ALA A 289 10.28 1.53 12.50
CA ALA A 289 10.23 1.96 11.11
C ALA A 289 11.24 1.18 10.26
N GLY A 290 12.47 1.04 10.73
CA GLY A 290 13.54 0.31 10.03
C GLY A 290 13.20 -1.16 9.80
N THR A 291 12.75 -1.86 10.82
CA THR A 291 12.35 -3.28 10.70
C THR A 291 11.13 -3.45 9.81
N THR A 292 10.14 -2.55 9.92
CA THR A 292 8.93 -2.60 9.08
C THR A 292 9.28 -2.43 7.60
N VAL A 293 10.03 -1.40 7.22
CA VAL A 293 10.35 -1.18 5.80
C VAL A 293 11.30 -2.25 5.26
N ALA A 294 12.21 -2.77 6.08
CA ALA A 294 13.08 -3.87 5.69
C ALA A 294 12.27 -5.12 5.32
N GLU A 295 11.23 -5.46 6.11
CA GLU A 295 10.33 -6.56 5.80
C GLU A 295 9.52 -6.28 4.53
N MET A 296 8.98 -5.05 4.35
CA MET A 296 8.23 -4.69 3.13
C MET A 296 9.11 -4.78 1.87
N VAL A 297 10.35 -4.31 1.93
CA VAL A 297 11.32 -4.43 0.83
C VAL A 297 11.61 -5.90 0.52
N ARG A 298 11.76 -6.73 1.56
CA ARG A 298 12.02 -8.16 1.41
C ARG A 298 10.87 -8.86 0.69
N LEU A 299 9.62 -8.61 1.08
CA LEU A 299 8.43 -9.13 0.42
C LEU A 299 8.33 -8.64 -1.03
N ALA A 300 8.54 -7.34 -1.27
CA ALA A 300 8.48 -6.75 -2.61
C ALA A 300 9.50 -7.37 -3.57
N LEU A 301 10.75 -7.53 -3.13
CA LEU A 301 11.82 -8.10 -3.95
C LEU A 301 11.65 -9.61 -4.21
N LYS A 302 10.93 -10.33 -3.33
CA LYS A 302 10.56 -11.73 -3.53
C LYS A 302 9.29 -11.91 -4.38
N GLY A 303 8.63 -10.81 -4.76
CA GLY A 303 7.37 -10.84 -5.50
C GLY A 303 6.15 -11.24 -4.65
N GLU A 304 6.30 -11.24 -3.33
CA GLU A 304 5.25 -11.53 -2.37
C GLU A 304 4.34 -10.33 -2.13
N PHE A 305 3.16 -10.56 -1.54
CA PHE A 305 2.24 -9.47 -1.19
C PHE A 305 2.84 -8.54 -0.12
N VAL A 306 2.74 -7.23 -0.36
CA VAL A 306 3.30 -6.18 0.51
C VAL A 306 2.19 -5.39 1.19
N PRO A 307 1.92 -5.61 2.50
CA PRO A 307 0.78 -5.01 3.22
C PRO A 307 0.76 -3.48 3.25
N TYR A 308 1.93 -2.85 3.27
CA TYR A 308 2.05 -1.39 3.39
C TYR A 308 2.46 -0.70 2.08
N ALA A 309 2.13 -1.33 0.95
CA ALA A 309 2.24 -0.68 -0.35
C ALA A 309 1.15 0.40 -0.49
N VAL A 310 1.57 1.65 -0.76
CA VAL A 310 0.68 2.83 -0.77
C VAL A 310 0.04 3.04 -2.14
N ASN A 311 0.73 2.62 -3.19
CA ASN A 311 0.28 2.75 -4.57
C ASN A 311 -0.20 1.43 -5.18
N VAL A 312 -0.56 0.46 -4.33
CA VAL A 312 -1.25 -0.77 -4.71
C VAL A 312 -2.68 -0.68 -4.20
N SER A 313 -3.66 -0.82 -5.09
CA SER A 313 -5.09 -0.72 -4.76
C SER A 313 -5.66 -1.96 -4.05
N ALA A 314 -4.86 -2.65 -3.24
CA ALA A 314 -5.28 -3.73 -2.36
C ALA A 314 -5.43 -3.23 -0.92
N GLY A 315 -6.36 -3.81 -0.15
CA GLY A 315 -6.53 -3.48 1.26
C GLY A 315 -5.24 -3.71 2.07
N ALA A 316 -5.07 -2.99 3.15
CA ALA A 316 -3.87 -3.04 4.00
C ALA A 316 -3.60 -4.42 4.65
N GLU A 317 -4.61 -5.29 4.71
CA GLU A 317 -4.49 -6.66 5.22
C GLU A 317 -5.14 -7.64 4.25
N VAL A 318 -4.34 -8.54 3.68
CA VAL A 318 -4.87 -9.71 2.98
C VAL A 318 -5.06 -10.82 4.00
N SER A 319 -6.31 -11.29 4.13
CA SER A 319 -6.64 -12.35 5.08
C SER A 319 -5.85 -13.64 4.76
N GLU A 320 -5.60 -14.44 5.79
CA GLU A 320 -4.93 -15.75 5.62
C GLU A 320 -5.71 -16.70 4.70
N VAL A 321 -7.02 -16.47 4.53
CA VAL A 321 -7.88 -17.23 3.60
C VAL A 321 -7.61 -16.84 2.14
N VAL A 322 -7.35 -15.56 1.87
CA VAL A 322 -7.15 -15.02 0.50
C VAL A 322 -5.69 -15.17 0.04
N ARG A 323 -4.73 -15.00 0.95
CA ARG A 323 -3.29 -15.00 0.64
C ARG A 323 -2.82 -16.19 -0.20
N PRO A 324 -3.20 -17.44 0.09
CA PRO A 324 -2.78 -18.60 -0.71
C PRO A 324 -3.26 -18.54 -2.17
N PHE A 325 -4.38 -17.84 -2.43
CA PHE A 325 -4.97 -17.72 -3.78
C PHE A 325 -4.25 -16.70 -4.67
N VAL A 326 -3.35 -15.86 -4.16
CA VAL A 326 -2.69 -14.80 -4.95
C VAL A 326 -1.84 -15.40 -6.10
N PRO A 327 -0.97 -16.41 -5.87
CA PRO A 327 -0.22 -17.04 -6.96
C PRO A 327 -1.15 -17.73 -7.98
N LEU A 328 -2.17 -18.44 -7.50
CA LEU A 328 -3.16 -19.08 -8.37
C LEU A 328 -3.87 -18.05 -9.25
N ALA A 329 -4.32 -16.93 -8.69
CA ALA A 329 -5.00 -15.86 -9.43
C ALA A 329 -4.13 -15.31 -10.57
N GLU A 330 -2.83 -15.10 -10.33
CA GLU A 330 -1.87 -14.67 -11.35
C GLU A 330 -1.71 -15.72 -12.47
N ARG A 331 -1.56 -17.00 -12.09
CA ARG A 331 -1.48 -18.10 -13.05
C ARG A 331 -2.75 -18.27 -13.88
N LEU A 332 -3.92 -18.18 -13.25
CA LEU A 332 -5.21 -18.22 -13.97
C LEU A 332 -5.35 -17.03 -14.93
N GLY A 333 -4.92 -15.84 -14.52
CA GLY A 333 -4.87 -14.66 -15.40
C GLY A 333 -3.95 -14.89 -16.62
N SER A 334 -2.75 -15.40 -16.40
CA SER A 334 -1.79 -15.76 -17.46
C SER A 334 -2.36 -16.84 -18.38
N LEU A 335 -3.03 -17.83 -17.83
CA LEU A 335 -3.68 -18.89 -18.59
C LEU A 335 -4.82 -18.34 -19.45
N THR A 336 -5.68 -17.50 -18.88
CA THR A 336 -6.77 -16.83 -19.63
C THR A 336 -6.22 -16.06 -20.82
N ALA A 337 -5.16 -15.27 -20.65
CA ALA A 337 -4.51 -14.55 -21.74
C ALA A 337 -3.86 -15.48 -22.78
N GLY A 338 -3.28 -16.60 -22.35
CA GLY A 338 -2.68 -17.59 -23.25
C GLY A 338 -3.71 -18.36 -24.10
N LEU A 339 -4.90 -18.54 -23.57
CA LEU A 339 -6.04 -19.20 -24.26
C LEU A 339 -6.84 -18.22 -25.12
N ALA A 340 -6.78 -16.93 -24.82
CA ALA A 340 -7.45 -15.86 -25.55
C ALA A 340 -6.94 -15.76 -26.99
N GLN A 341 -7.81 -15.34 -27.89
CA GLN A 341 -7.48 -14.96 -29.27
C GLN A 341 -7.73 -13.48 -29.45
N GLY A 342 -6.73 -12.74 -29.93
CA GLY A 342 -6.82 -11.29 -30.10
C GLY A 342 -6.73 -10.52 -28.78
N GLY A 343 -7.09 -9.25 -28.83
CA GLY A 343 -7.02 -8.35 -27.67
C GLY A 343 -8.12 -8.62 -26.64
N VAL A 344 -7.75 -8.62 -25.36
CA VAL A 344 -8.73 -8.70 -24.27
C VAL A 344 -9.44 -7.35 -24.13
N ARG A 345 -10.77 -7.34 -24.13
CA ARG A 345 -11.63 -6.14 -24.02
C ARG A 345 -12.23 -5.99 -22.63
N SER A 346 -12.63 -7.10 -22.02
CA SER A 346 -13.17 -7.08 -20.66
C SER A 346 -12.79 -8.34 -19.90
N VAL A 347 -12.70 -8.20 -18.57
CA VAL A 347 -12.42 -9.27 -17.63
C VAL A 347 -13.45 -9.21 -16.51
N VAL A 348 -14.12 -10.33 -16.27
CA VAL A 348 -14.97 -10.56 -15.11
C VAL A 348 -14.27 -11.55 -14.21
N ALA A 349 -13.88 -11.11 -13.02
CA ALA A 349 -13.30 -11.95 -11.98
C ALA A 349 -14.40 -12.31 -10.95
N SER A 350 -14.72 -13.58 -10.82
CA SER A 350 -15.75 -14.07 -9.89
C SER A 350 -15.08 -14.84 -8.75
N TYR A 351 -15.46 -14.49 -7.53
CA TYR A 351 -14.97 -15.10 -6.30
C TYR A 351 -16.13 -15.80 -5.61
N LEU A 352 -16.03 -17.11 -5.45
CA LEU A 352 -17.12 -17.95 -4.95
C LEU A 352 -16.71 -18.67 -3.65
N GLY A 353 -17.67 -18.84 -2.74
CA GLY A 353 -17.47 -19.52 -1.48
C GLY A 353 -16.74 -18.63 -0.45
N ARG A 354 -15.94 -19.25 0.41
CA ARG A 354 -15.33 -18.58 1.57
C ARG A 354 -14.44 -17.39 1.25
N ILE A 355 -13.75 -17.37 0.10
CA ILE A 355 -12.92 -16.21 -0.29
C ILE A 355 -13.77 -14.95 -0.54
N ALA A 356 -15.04 -15.10 -0.92
CA ALA A 356 -15.93 -13.97 -1.18
C ALA A 356 -16.32 -13.18 0.08
N GLU A 357 -16.13 -13.74 1.27
CA GLU A 357 -16.35 -13.07 2.56
C GLU A 357 -15.24 -12.08 2.93
N HIS A 358 -14.15 -12.09 2.16
CA HIS A 358 -12.96 -11.27 2.42
C HIS A 358 -12.72 -10.24 1.32
N ASP A 359 -11.73 -9.37 1.52
CA ASP A 359 -11.27 -8.43 0.49
C ASP A 359 -10.51 -9.18 -0.61
N THR A 360 -11.09 -9.25 -1.81
CA THR A 360 -10.55 -9.97 -2.97
C THR A 360 -9.81 -9.08 -3.97
N ARG A 361 -9.67 -7.77 -3.70
CA ARG A 361 -9.03 -6.82 -4.63
C ARG A 361 -7.61 -7.24 -5.04
N VAL A 362 -6.84 -7.83 -4.11
CA VAL A 362 -5.50 -8.34 -4.42
C VAL A 362 -5.53 -9.48 -5.45
N LEU A 363 -6.56 -10.30 -5.45
CA LEU A 363 -6.73 -11.38 -6.43
C LEU A 363 -7.03 -10.80 -7.83
N THR A 364 -7.86 -9.76 -7.91
CA THR A 364 -8.12 -9.04 -9.16
C THR A 364 -6.83 -8.40 -9.71
N LEU A 365 -6.01 -7.82 -8.85
CA LEU A 365 -4.69 -7.30 -9.25
C LEU A 365 -3.76 -8.40 -9.76
N ALA A 366 -3.75 -9.57 -9.12
CA ALA A 366 -2.97 -10.72 -9.55
C ALA A 366 -3.45 -11.24 -10.93
N ILE A 367 -4.77 -11.35 -11.13
CA ILE A 367 -5.38 -11.71 -12.42
C ILE A 367 -4.93 -10.74 -13.51
N LEU A 368 -5.04 -9.43 -13.28
CA LEU A 368 -4.63 -8.41 -14.23
C LEU A 368 -3.14 -8.46 -14.54
N LYS A 369 -2.30 -8.65 -13.51
CA LYS A 369 -0.86 -8.85 -13.69
C LYS A 369 -0.57 -10.04 -14.61
N GLY A 370 -1.25 -11.17 -14.38
CA GLY A 370 -1.12 -12.36 -15.21
C GLY A 370 -1.58 -12.14 -16.66
N ILE A 371 -2.74 -11.49 -16.86
CA ILE A 371 -3.27 -11.21 -18.20
C ILE A 371 -2.35 -10.27 -18.98
N LEU A 372 -1.96 -9.16 -18.38
CA LEU A 372 -1.19 -8.11 -19.05
C LEU A 372 0.27 -8.48 -19.22
N GLY A 373 0.86 -9.28 -18.32
CA GLY A 373 2.26 -9.70 -18.39
C GLY A 373 2.65 -10.40 -19.68
N ARG A 374 1.67 -10.91 -20.44
CA ARG A 374 1.88 -11.53 -21.77
C ARG A 374 1.67 -10.55 -22.95
N SER A 375 1.01 -9.42 -22.70
CA SER A 375 0.53 -8.52 -23.76
C SER A 375 1.32 -7.23 -23.83
N VAL A 376 2.21 -6.95 -22.88
CA VAL A 376 2.98 -5.71 -22.82
C VAL A 376 4.48 -5.99 -22.78
N ASN A 377 5.26 -5.07 -23.38
CA ASN A 377 6.72 -5.16 -23.39
C ASN A 377 7.37 -4.55 -22.13
N GLU A 378 6.57 -3.94 -21.26
CA GLU A 378 7.01 -3.33 -20.01
C GLU A 378 6.70 -4.25 -18.82
N PRO A 379 7.49 -4.20 -17.74
CA PRO A 379 7.23 -4.99 -16.54
C PRO A 379 5.86 -4.67 -15.93
N VAL A 380 5.02 -5.70 -15.77
CA VAL A 380 3.71 -5.57 -15.10
C VAL A 380 3.85 -5.95 -13.64
N SER A 381 3.36 -5.11 -12.75
CA SER A 381 3.34 -5.30 -11.32
C SER A 381 1.92 -5.08 -10.76
N PHE A 382 1.70 -5.45 -9.48
CA PHE A 382 0.44 -5.13 -8.78
C PHE A 382 0.14 -3.62 -8.74
N VAL A 383 1.16 -2.79 -8.95
CA VAL A 383 1.08 -1.33 -8.92
C VAL A 383 0.50 -0.76 -10.20
N ASN A 384 1.07 -1.15 -11.37
CA ASN A 384 0.72 -0.57 -12.66
C ASN A 384 -0.33 -1.34 -13.44
N ALA A 385 -0.63 -2.59 -13.08
CA ALA A 385 -1.61 -3.41 -13.79
C ALA A 385 -2.98 -2.73 -13.98
N PRO A 386 -3.59 -2.06 -12.97
CA PRO A 386 -4.87 -1.36 -13.16
C PRO A 386 -4.79 -0.18 -14.12
N MET A 387 -3.67 0.55 -14.13
CA MET A 387 -3.45 1.67 -15.06
C MET A 387 -3.29 1.15 -16.48
N LEU A 388 -2.42 0.15 -16.67
CA LEU A 388 -2.19 -0.48 -17.98
C LEU A 388 -3.47 -1.10 -18.57
N ALA A 389 -4.33 -1.68 -17.73
CA ALA A 389 -5.64 -2.17 -18.16
C ALA A 389 -6.52 -1.03 -18.71
N ARG A 390 -6.61 0.09 -17.98
CA ARG A 390 -7.37 1.28 -18.41
C ARG A 390 -6.82 1.89 -19.69
N ASP A 391 -5.51 2.06 -19.79
CA ASP A 391 -4.84 2.66 -20.96
C ASP A 391 -5.07 1.82 -22.23
N ARG A 392 -5.30 0.52 -22.06
CA ARG A 392 -5.64 -0.43 -23.14
C ARG A 392 -7.14 -0.63 -23.36
N GLY A 393 -7.98 0.10 -22.62
CA GLY A 393 -9.43 -0.01 -22.73
C GLY A 393 -10.00 -1.32 -22.19
N VAL A 394 -9.24 -2.05 -21.34
CA VAL A 394 -9.71 -3.30 -20.72
C VAL A 394 -10.62 -2.95 -19.54
N THR A 395 -11.90 -3.31 -19.65
CA THR A 395 -12.85 -3.15 -18.55
C THR A 395 -12.73 -4.32 -17.59
N VAL A 396 -12.68 -4.02 -16.29
CA VAL A 396 -12.53 -5.02 -15.22
C VAL A 396 -13.70 -4.93 -14.27
N SER A 397 -14.33 -6.06 -13.97
CA SER A 397 -15.41 -6.14 -12.99
C SER A 397 -15.22 -7.34 -12.06
N GLU A 398 -15.70 -7.19 -10.82
CA GLU A 398 -15.69 -8.24 -9.81
C GLU A 398 -17.10 -8.71 -9.50
N MET A 399 -17.27 -10.02 -9.36
CA MET A 399 -18.46 -10.65 -8.82
C MET A 399 -18.11 -11.45 -7.57
N ARG A 400 -18.96 -11.41 -6.56
CA ARG A 400 -18.75 -12.14 -5.30
C ARG A 400 -20.01 -12.91 -4.94
N SER A 401 -19.85 -14.18 -4.56
CA SER A 401 -20.92 -15.00 -4.02
C SER A 401 -20.37 -15.91 -2.92
N THR A 402 -21.00 -15.91 -1.76
CA THR A 402 -20.67 -16.85 -0.69
C THR A 402 -21.10 -18.28 -0.99
N VAL A 403 -21.87 -18.49 -2.05
CA VAL A 403 -22.29 -19.81 -2.52
C VAL A 403 -21.29 -20.34 -3.54
N SER A 404 -20.78 -21.53 -3.31
CA SER A 404 -19.98 -22.32 -4.24
C SER A 404 -20.52 -23.76 -4.21
N GLN A 405 -20.67 -24.40 -5.37
CA GLN A 405 -21.30 -25.72 -5.47
C GLN A 405 -20.33 -26.85 -5.12
N ASP A 406 -19.11 -26.82 -5.70
CA ASP A 406 -18.22 -27.98 -5.68
C ASP A 406 -16.96 -27.76 -4.82
N TYR A 407 -16.60 -26.50 -4.53
CA TYR A 407 -15.37 -26.15 -3.82
C TYR A 407 -15.63 -25.16 -2.69
N VAL A 408 -14.84 -25.25 -1.63
CA VAL A 408 -14.91 -24.31 -0.48
C VAL A 408 -14.66 -22.87 -0.92
N SER A 409 -13.79 -22.69 -1.90
CA SER A 409 -13.47 -21.40 -2.52
C SER A 409 -13.08 -21.63 -3.98
N LEU A 410 -13.56 -20.78 -4.88
CA LEU A 410 -13.28 -20.88 -6.30
C LEU A 410 -13.02 -19.48 -6.89
N ILE A 411 -12.03 -19.37 -7.75
CA ILE A 411 -11.81 -18.23 -8.65
C ILE A 411 -12.28 -18.62 -10.04
N SER A 412 -13.17 -17.82 -10.64
CA SER A 412 -13.58 -17.96 -12.03
C SER A 412 -13.24 -16.66 -12.77
N ILE A 413 -12.58 -16.77 -13.90
CA ILE A 413 -12.19 -15.65 -14.77
C ILE A 413 -12.85 -15.85 -16.11
N ARG A 414 -13.55 -14.82 -16.58
CA ARG A 414 -14.10 -14.76 -17.94
C ARG A 414 -13.58 -13.50 -18.63
N ALA A 415 -12.90 -13.67 -19.74
CA ALA A 415 -12.43 -12.59 -20.58
C ALA A 415 -13.18 -12.57 -21.91
N GLU A 416 -13.66 -11.40 -22.35
CA GLU A 416 -14.14 -11.20 -23.70
C GLU A 416 -12.99 -10.69 -24.56
N THR A 417 -12.80 -11.29 -25.71
CA THR A 417 -11.71 -10.98 -26.63
C THR A 417 -12.24 -10.67 -28.03
N ASP A 418 -11.37 -10.23 -28.93
CA ASP A 418 -11.75 -9.93 -30.32
C ASP A 418 -12.32 -11.16 -31.06
N GLU A 419 -11.93 -12.37 -30.66
CA GLU A 419 -12.30 -13.62 -31.33
C GLU A 419 -13.19 -14.56 -30.50
N GLY A 420 -13.78 -14.03 -29.42
CA GLY A 420 -14.70 -14.74 -28.55
C GLY A 420 -14.23 -14.89 -27.11
N PRO A 421 -15.05 -15.46 -26.23
CA PRO A 421 -14.73 -15.55 -24.81
C PRO A 421 -13.64 -16.59 -24.52
N ALA A 422 -12.87 -16.34 -23.47
CA ALA A 422 -11.99 -17.30 -22.81
C ALA A 422 -12.36 -17.36 -21.33
N SER A 423 -12.48 -18.56 -20.77
CA SER A 423 -12.79 -18.73 -19.35
C SER A 423 -11.90 -19.77 -18.69
N VAL A 424 -11.52 -19.51 -17.43
CA VAL A 424 -10.71 -20.41 -16.62
C VAL A 424 -11.18 -20.35 -15.17
N GLU A 425 -11.28 -21.52 -14.55
CA GLU A 425 -11.57 -21.61 -13.12
C GLU A 425 -10.48 -22.37 -12.38
N GLY A 426 -10.31 -22.02 -11.11
CA GLY A 426 -9.33 -22.69 -10.28
C GLY A 426 -9.59 -22.54 -8.79
N THR A 427 -9.07 -23.48 -8.04
CA THR A 427 -9.22 -23.58 -6.61
C THR A 427 -7.93 -24.03 -5.91
N ILE A 428 -7.93 -23.93 -4.60
CA ILE A 428 -6.92 -24.57 -3.74
C ILE A 428 -7.60 -25.69 -2.95
N VAL A 429 -7.10 -26.88 -3.16
CA VAL A 429 -7.51 -28.08 -2.41
C VAL A 429 -6.63 -28.28 -1.17
N THR A 430 -6.72 -29.42 -0.53
CA THR A 430 -5.96 -29.74 0.70
C THR A 430 -4.46 -29.46 0.57
N ARG A 431 -3.83 -28.93 1.64
CA ARG A 431 -2.39 -28.62 1.73
C ARG A 431 -1.88 -27.59 0.71
N ASN A 432 -2.69 -26.59 0.38
CA ASN A 432 -2.36 -25.51 -0.58
C ASN A 432 -2.04 -26.02 -2.00
N ALA A 433 -2.59 -27.14 -2.41
CA ALA A 433 -2.42 -27.64 -3.76
C ALA A 433 -3.36 -26.91 -4.72
N GLU A 434 -2.79 -26.14 -5.63
CA GLU A 434 -3.53 -25.43 -6.69
C GLU A 434 -4.11 -26.40 -7.71
N ARG A 435 -5.33 -26.12 -8.21
CA ARG A 435 -5.97 -26.84 -9.30
C ARG A 435 -6.67 -25.88 -10.24
N ILE A 436 -6.50 -26.10 -11.53
CA ILE A 436 -7.37 -25.60 -12.59
C ILE A 436 -8.52 -26.60 -12.68
N THR A 437 -9.75 -26.11 -12.60
CA THR A 437 -10.96 -26.95 -12.50
C THR A 437 -11.87 -26.86 -13.72
N ASN A 438 -11.75 -25.77 -14.49
CA ASN A 438 -12.49 -25.60 -15.73
C ASN A 438 -11.69 -24.73 -16.71
N VAL A 439 -11.76 -25.04 -18.00
CA VAL A 439 -11.22 -24.23 -19.11
C VAL A 439 -12.23 -24.21 -20.26
N ASN A 440 -12.74 -23.05 -20.62
CA ASN A 440 -13.70 -22.84 -21.72
C ASN A 440 -14.90 -23.80 -21.66
N ASP A 441 -15.51 -23.93 -20.48
CA ASP A 441 -16.63 -24.82 -20.16
C ASP A 441 -16.33 -26.33 -20.27
N PHE A 442 -15.03 -26.71 -20.27
CA PHE A 442 -14.61 -28.10 -20.11
C PHE A 442 -14.14 -28.34 -18.67
N ASP A 443 -14.75 -29.30 -18.00
CA ASP A 443 -14.32 -29.71 -16.65
C ASP A 443 -13.02 -30.48 -16.73
N ILE A 444 -11.99 -29.97 -16.05
CA ILE A 444 -10.66 -30.60 -15.95
C ILE A 444 -10.19 -30.47 -14.50
N GLU A 445 -9.29 -31.36 -14.09
CA GLU A 445 -8.66 -31.24 -12.77
C GLU A 445 -7.14 -31.42 -12.88
N ILE A 446 -6.42 -30.33 -13.11
CA ILE A 446 -4.98 -30.38 -13.33
C ILE A 446 -4.26 -29.32 -12.48
N ALA A 447 -3.05 -29.64 -12.00
CA ALA A 447 -2.21 -28.63 -11.37
C ALA A 447 -1.64 -27.65 -12.40
N PRO A 448 -1.63 -26.34 -12.12
CA PRO A 448 -0.90 -25.39 -12.96
C PRO A 448 0.56 -25.80 -13.08
N ALA A 449 1.10 -25.75 -14.29
CA ALA A 449 2.50 -26.08 -14.57
C ALA A 449 3.15 -25.02 -15.46
N PRO A 450 4.48 -24.83 -15.41
CA PRO A 450 5.17 -23.83 -16.22
C PRO A 450 4.94 -23.97 -17.72
N ARG A 451 4.67 -25.18 -18.21
CA ARG A 451 4.40 -25.45 -19.64
C ARG A 451 3.20 -26.34 -19.78
N MET A 452 2.16 -25.81 -20.43
CA MET A 452 0.88 -26.50 -20.64
C MET A 452 0.49 -26.39 -22.10
N VAL A 453 -0.05 -27.48 -22.68
CA VAL A 453 -0.58 -27.49 -24.05
C VAL A 453 -2.02 -27.98 -24.01
N PHE A 454 -2.89 -27.25 -24.67
CA PHE A 454 -4.32 -27.52 -24.75
C PHE A 454 -4.70 -27.88 -26.17
N PHE A 455 -5.40 -29.03 -26.34
CA PHE A 455 -5.92 -29.51 -27.61
C PHE A 455 -7.42 -29.64 -27.51
N ASN A 456 -8.15 -28.87 -28.31
CA ASN A 456 -9.60 -29.04 -28.46
C ASN A 456 -9.89 -29.90 -29.69
N TYR A 457 -10.60 -31.01 -29.51
CA TYR A 457 -10.84 -32.00 -30.57
C TYR A 457 -12.20 -32.70 -30.39
N VAL A 458 -12.61 -33.51 -31.42
CA VAL A 458 -13.78 -34.38 -31.31
C VAL A 458 -13.34 -35.69 -30.63
N ASP A 459 -13.98 -36.01 -29.48
CA ASP A 459 -13.61 -37.19 -28.69
C ASP A 459 -13.88 -38.49 -29.45
N ARG A 460 -12.86 -39.33 -29.52
CA ARG A 460 -12.89 -40.65 -30.14
C ARG A 460 -11.77 -41.55 -29.60
N PRO A 461 -11.97 -42.87 -29.60
CA PRO A 461 -10.95 -43.81 -29.14
C PRO A 461 -9.62 -43.64 -29.87
N GLY A 462 -8.50 -43.78 -29.13
CA GLY A 462 -7.13 -43.75 -29.66
C GLY A 462 -6.46 -42.38 -29.71
N ILE A 463 -7.14 -41.29 -29.43
CA ILE A 463 -6.57 -39.93 -29.46
C ILE A 463 -5.44 -39.77 -28.46
N ILE A 464 -5.60 -40.20 -27.22
CA ILE A 464 -4.55 -40.13 -26.16
C ILE A 464 -3.29 -40.87 -26.63
N GLY A 465 -3.45 -42.07 -27.22
CA GLY A 465 -2.32 -42.84 -27.72
C GLY A 465 -1.55 -42.14 -28.84
N LYS A 466 -2.23 -41.48 -29.78
CA LYS A 466 -1.59 -40.70 -30.84
C LYS A 466 -0.79 -39.52 -30.27
N VAL A 467 -1.36 -38.72 -29.34
CA VAL A 467 -0.67 -37.60 -28.72
C VAL A 467 0.57 -38.09 -27.97
N GLY A 468 0.42 -39.13 -27.15
CA GLY A 468 1.55 -39.69 -26.39
C GLY A 468 2.67 -40.25 -27.30
N THR A 469 2.32 -40.88 -28.41
CA THR A 469 3.32 -41.40 -29.37
C THR A 469 4.09 -40.27 -30.05
N ILE A 470 3.40 -39.27 -30.59
CA ILE A 470 4.06 -38.15 -31.29
C ILE A 470 4.96 -37.36 -30.34
N LEU A 471 4.47 -36.99 -29.13
CA LEU A 471 5.31 -36.30 -28.16
C LEU A 471 6.52 -37.11 -27.72
N GLY A 472 6.36 -38.45 -27.57
CA GLY A 472 7.44 -39.35 -27.22
C GLY A 472 8.50 -39.49 -28.35
N GLU A 473 8.07 -39.54 -29.63
CA GLU A 473 8.98 -39.56 -30.81
C GLU A 473 9.83 -38.28 -30.88
N HIS A 474 9.29 -37.14 -30.42
CA HIS A 474 10.04 -35.89 -30.31
C HIS A 474 10.76 -35.70 -28.95
N SER A 475 10.86 -36.76 -28.15
CA SER A 475 11.55 -36.76 -26.84
C SER A 475 10.94 -35.73 -25.85
N ILE A 476 9.65 -35.46 -25.96
CA ILE A 476 8.92 -34.56 -25.05
C ILE A 476 8.20 -35.42 -24.01
N ASN A 477 8.61 -35.27 -22.74
CA ASN A 477 8.02 -36.01 -21.64
C ASN A 477 6.73 -35.36 -21.16
N ILE A 478 5.68 -36.17 -21.00
CA ILE A 478 4.39 -35.77 -20.45
C ILE A 478 4.45 -36.01 -18.94
N ALA A 479 4.34 -34.91 -18.16
CA ALA A 479 4.28 -35.00 -16.70
C ALA A 479 2.86 -35.35 -16.22
N THR A 480 1.83 -34.69 -16.80
CA THR A 480 0.44 -34.96 -16.48
C THR A 480 -0.40 -34.74 -17.74
N MET A 481 -1.48 -35.50 -17.87
CA MET A 481 -2.48 -35.33 -18.93
C MET A 481 -3.87 -35.46 -18.30
N ASP A 482 -4.76 -34.53 -18.63
CA ASP A 482 -6.18 -34.61 -18.29
C ASP A 482 -7.06 -34.31 -19.49
N VAL A 483 -8.26 -34.92 -19.53
CA VAL A 483 -9.20 -34.79 -20.65
C VAL A 483 -10.58 -34.45 -20.11
N GLY A 484 -10.94 -33.19 -20.28
CA GLY A 484 -12.26 -32.67 -19.95
C GLY A 484 -13.27 -32.86 -21.11
N ARG A 485 -14.50 -33.09 -20.75
CA ARG A 485 -15.65 -33.17 -21.69
C ARG A 485 -16.67 -32.13 -21.31
N LYS A 486 -17.42 -31.61 -22.30
CA LYS A 486 -18.58 -30.79 -21.98
C LYS A 486 -19.66 -31.61 -21.30
N PRO A 487 -20.50 -31.01 -20.46
CA PRO A 487 -21.65 -31.67 -19.85
C PRO A 487 -22.54 -32.36 -20.92
N GLU A 488 -23.21 -33.45 -20.53
CA GLU A 488 -24.04 -34.23 -21.41
C GLU A 488 -25.05 -33.37 -22.19
N GLY A 489 -25.08 -33.55 -23.52
CA GLY A 489 -25.98 -32.83 -24.45
C GLY A 489 -25.35 -31.67 -25.22
N GLN A 490 -24.10 -31.32 -25.02
CA GLN A 490 -23.41 -30.20 -25.70
C GLN A 490 -22.42 -30.62 -26.81
N GLY A 491 -22.43 -31.87 -27.25
CA GLY A 491 -21.60 -32.38 -28.35
C GLY A 491 -20.50 -33.34 -27.90
N MET A 492 -19.77 -33.94 -28.87
CA MET A 492 -18.65 -34.87 -28.61
C MET A 492 -17.29 -34.15 -28.54
N GLU A 493 -17.24 -32.91 -28.12
CA GLU A 493 -15.99 -32.17 -27.98
C GLU A 493 -15.29 -32.50 -26.67
N ALA A 494 -13.97 -32.60 -26.72
CA ALA A 494 -13.12 -32.75 -25.57
C ALA A 494 -11.96 -31.72 -25.60
N LEU A 495 -11.50 -31.35 -24.42
CA LEU A 495 -10.30 -30.57 -24.21
C LEU A 495 -9.27 -31.46 -23.51
N MET A 496 -8.16 -31.71 -24.17
CA MET A 496 -6.99 -32.37 -23.56
C MET A 496 -6.04 -31.29 -23.07
N CYS A 497 -5.65 -31.34 -21.81
CA CYS A 497 -4.58 -30.53 -21.24
C CYS A 497 -3.38 -31.44 -20.94
N VAL A 498 -2.21 -31.05 -21.41
CA VAL A 498 -0.95 -31.78 -21.21
C VAL A 498 0.07 -30.84 -20.55
N THR A 499 0.69 -31.27 -19.46
CA THR A 499 1.84 -30.60 -18.88
C THR A 499 3.11 -31.31 -19.31
N VAL A 500 4.14 -30.55 -19.67
CA VAL A 500 5.38 -31.08 -20.25
C VAL A 500 6.62 -30.50 -19.60
N ASP A 501 7.73 -31.26 -19.60
CA ASP A 501 9.00 -30.87 -19.00
C ASP A 501 9.81 -29.90 -19.89
N SER A 502 9.55 -29.91 -21.20
CA SER A 502 10.24 -29.07 -22.20
C SER A 502 9.20 -28.33 -23.07
N GLU A 503 9.63 -27.28 -23.74
CA GLU A 503 8.80 -26.57 -24.71
C GLU A 503 8.42 -27.50 -25.88
N VAL A 504 7.13 -27.44 -26.29
CA VAL A 504 6.64 -28.18 -27.47
C VAL A 504 6.79 -27.25 -28.68
N PRO A 505 7.70 -27.56 -29.64
CA PRO A 505 7.86 -26.75 -30.85
C PRO A 505 6.55 -26.61 -31.65
N ALA A 506 6.36 -25.51 -32.35
CA ALA A 506 5.17 -25.29 -33.17
C ALA A 506 4.91 -26.40 -34.19
N GLU A 507 5.97 -26.92 -34.80
CA GLU A 507 5.90 -28.04 -35.76
C GLU A 507 5.31 -29.30 -35.13
N VAL A 508 5.69 -29.62 -33.89
CA VAL A 508 5.14 -30.75 -33.14
C VAL A 508 3.70 -30.50 -32.71
N GLN A 509 3.37 -29.27 -32.34
CA GLN A 509 1.99 -28.89 -32.06
C GLN A 509 1.09 -29.09 -33.29
N ASP A 510 1.54 -28.69 -34.48
CA ASP A 510 0.84 -28.85 -35.75
C ASP A 510 0.74 -30.33 -36.17
N GLU A 511 1.75 -31.12 -35.93
CA GLU A 511 1.73 -32.57 -36.17
C GLU A 511 0.67 -33.27 -35.32
N VAL A 512 0.68 -32.98 -34.00
CA VAL A 512 -0.35 -33.50 -33.09
C VAL A 512 -1.72 -33.02 -33.50
N ALA A 513 -1.89 -31.73 -33.83
CA ALA A 513 -3.15 -31.15 -34.25
C ALA A 513 -3.71 -31.87 -35.47
N THR A 514 -2.88 -32.14 -36.46
CA THR A 514 -3.24 -32.87 -37.68
C THR A 514 -3.65 -34.32 -37.38
N ALA A 515 -2.86 -35.04 -36.58
CA ALA A 515 -3.08 -36.44 -36.26
C ALA A 515 -4.37 -36.70 -35.47
N ILE A 516 -4.83 -35.75 -34.67
CA ILE A 516 -6.04 -35.85 -33.86
C ILE A 516 -7.23 -35.04 -34.43
N GLU A 517 -7.00 -34.33 -35.54
CA GLU A 517 -7.99 -33.41 -36.14
C GLU A 517 -8.42 -32.34 -35.13
N ALA A 518 -7.43 -31.75 -34.40
CA ALA A 518 -7.73 -30.74 -33.41
C ALA A 518 -8.36 -29.49 -34.06
N LYS A 519 -9.43 -28.99 -33.46
CA LYS A 519 -10.02 -27.73 -33.83
C LYS A 519 -9.17 -26.53 -33.42
N ARG A 520 -8.45 -26.70 -32.33
CA ARG A 520 -7.59 -25.65 -31.73
C ARG A 520 -6.47 -26.26 -30.92
N VAL A 521 -5.30 -25.65 -31.00
CA VAL A 521 -4.14 -25.96 -30.15
C VAL A 521 -3.64 -24.66 -29.50
N ARG A 522 -3.26 -24.73 -28.24
CA ARG A 522 -2.67 -23.61 -27.50
C ARG A 522 -1.57 -24.12 -26.55
N ALA A 523 -0.36 -23.65 -26.75
CA ALA A 523 0.72 -23.79 -25.77
C ALA A 523 0.78 -22.55 -24.90
N VAL A 524 0.79 -22.73 -23.59
CA VAL A 524 0.76 -21.66 -22.60
C VAL A 524 1.89 -21.87 -21.60
N SER A 525 2.71 -20.84 -21.39
CA SER A 525 3.70 -20.81 -20.32
C SER A 525 3.15 -20.03 -19.15
N LEU A 526 3.15 -20.59 -17.94
CA LEU A 526 2.72 -19.92 -16.72
C LEU A 526 3.92 -19.39 -15.94
N PRO A 527 3.74 -18.33 -15.13
CA PRO A 527 4.77 -17.89 -14.18
C PRO A 527 5.03 -18.96 -13.12
N ASP A 528 6.26 -19.00 -12.61
CA ASP A 528 6.72 -19.93 -11.56
C ASP A 528 5.98 -19.77 -10.23
#